data_d7437efbf25ddac7234d80d4487a2d3f
#
_entry.id   d7437efbf25ddac7234d80d4487a2d3f
#
_cell.length_a   1.000
_cell.length_b   1.000
_cell.length_c   1.000
_cell.angle_alpha   90.00
_cell.angle_beta   90.00
_cell.angle_gamma   90.00
#
_symmetry.space_group_name_H-M   'P 1'
#
loop_
_entity.id
_entity.type
_entity.pdbx_description
1 polymer ?
#
loop_
_entity_poly.entity_id
_entity_poly.type
_entity_poly.pdbx_seq_one_letter_code
_entity_poly.pdbx_strand_id
1 'polypeptide(L)'
;MPAATTKEDLLAVADKEYAKLQKVIDTVPPEAALTVFEDNWSIRDVLVHLAHWIDLFLGWHADGQAGKTVAFPAPGYKWNQLKAYNADFLARQADVSWEEAQTRFAQAHARWRERVAGLDQAALYAKPMKGGNNNWTTGRWAEAAGPSHYRSAAKFIRACLRQVAA
;
A
#
# COMPACT_ATOMS: atom_id res chain seq x y z
N MET A 1 9.62 -7.22 13.05
CA MET A 1 10.75 -6.27 12.93
C MET A 1 10.31 -4.88 13.38
N PRO A 2 11.15 -4.16 14.11
CA PRO A 2 10.82 -2.80 14.48
C PRO A 2 10.71 -1.91 13.23
N ALA A 3 9.90 -0.86 13.34
CA ALA A 3 9.74 0.09 12.26
C ALA A 3 11.05 0.85 11.99
N ALA A 4 11.28 1.22 10.74
CA ALA A 4 12.42 2.05 10.35
C ALA A 4 12.35 3.40 11.06
N THR A 5 13.51 3.94 11.41
CA THR A 5 13.64 5.25 12.04
C THR A 5 14.56 6.19 11.27
N THR A 6 15.09 5.73 10.13
CA THR A 6 15.92 6.53 9.24
C THR A 6 15.43 6.41 7.81
N LYS A 7 15.68 7.44 7.02
CA LYS A 7 15.39 7.45 5.59
C LYS A 7 16.06 6.29 4.87
N GLU A 8 17.32 6.04 5.20
CA GLU A 8 18.11 4.97 4.60
C GLU A 8 17.46 3.60 4.85
N ASP A 9 17.09 3.31 6.09
CA ASP A 9 16.44 2.06 6.45
C ASP A 9 15.06 1.93 5.81
N LEU A 10 14.31 3.02 5.73
CA LEU A 10 12.99 3.00 5.10
C LEU A 10 13.09 2.65 3.61
N LEU A 11 14.01 3.28 2.89
CA LEU A 11 14.22 2.96 1.48
C LEU A 11 14.72 1.52 1.30
N ALA A 12 15.63 1.07 2.17
CA ALA A 12 16.17 -0.29 2.10
C ALA A 12 15.09 -1.35 2.33
N VAL A 13 14.24 -1.19 3.35
CA VAL A 13 13.16 -2.14 3.60
C VAL A 13 12.12 -2.12 2.49
N ALA A 14 11.84 -0.95 1.93
CA ALA A 14 10.90 -0.82 0.81
C ALA A 14 11.42 -1.55 -0.43
N ASP A 15 12.67 -1.35 -0.79
CA ASP A 15 13.28 -2.00 -1.95
C ASP A 15 13.28 -3.53 -1.75
N LYS A 16 13.63 -4.00 -0.56
CA LYS A 16 13.65 -5.43 -0.22
C LYS A 16 12.26 -6.07 -0.31
N GLU A 17 11.27 -5.45 0.33
CA GLU A 17 9.92 -6.03 0.36
C GLU A 17 9.24 -5.93 -1.02
N TYR A 18 9.50 -4.88 -1.75
CA TYR A 18 9.01 -4.76 -3.14
C TYR A 18 9.58 -5.86 -4.02
N ALA A 19 10.90 -6.10 -3.94
CA ALA A 19 11.53 -7.15 -4.74
C ALA A 19 10.98 -8.54 -4.38
N LYS A 20 10.77 -8.83 -3.09
CA LYS A 20 10.17 -10.09 -2.65
C LYS A 20 8.75 -10.26 -3.18
N LEU A 21 7.95 -9.21 -3.08
CA LEU A 21 6.57 -9.24 -3.57
C LEU A 21 6.55 -9.43 -5.09
N GLN A 22 7.40 -8.74 -5.81
CA GLN A 22 7.47 -8.85 -7.27
C GLN A 22 7.81 -10.28 -7.71
N LYS A 23 8.72 -10.95 -7.01
CA LYS A 23 9.03 -12.37 -7.28
C LYS A 23 7.80 -13.25 -7.11
N VAL A 24 7.00 -13.02 -6.08
CA VAL A 24 5.78 -13.78 -5.85
C VAL A 24 4.76 -13.48 -6.96
N ILE A 25 4.59 -12.20 -7.31
CA ILE A 25 3.68 -11.78 -8.40
C ILE A 25 4.05 -12.48 -9.71
N ASP A 26 5.33 -12.58 -10.01
CA ASP A 26 5.81 -13.19 -11.26
C ASP A 26 5.47 -14.67 -11.37
N THR A 27 5.15 -15.33 -10.26
CA THR A 27 4.75 -16.76 -10.24
C THR A 27 3.24 -16.97 -10.34
N VAL A 28 2.44 -15.90 -10.35
CA VAL A 28 0.98 -15.98 -10.33
C VAL A 28 0.44 -16.28 -11.74
N PRO A 29 -0.23 -17.43 -11.95
CA PRO A 29 -0.91 -17.67 -13.23
C PRO A 29 -2.08 -16.69 -13.41
N PRO A 30 -2.35 -16.20 -14.63
CA PRO A 30 -3.43 -15.23 -14.86
C PRO A 30 -4.79 -15.68 -14.32
N GLU A 31 -5.12 -16.96 -14.46
CA GLU A 31 -6.38 -17.51 -13.95
C GLU A 31 -6.44 -17.51 -12.42
N ALA A 32 -5.31 -17.74 -11.74
CA ALA A 32 -5.24 -17.68 -10.28
C ALA A 32 -5.38 -16.25 -9.78
N ALA A 33 -4.91 -15.28 -10.54
CA ALA A 33 -4.98 -13.86 -10.17
C ALA A 33 -6.41 -13.36 -10.02
N LEU A 34 -7.35 -13.95 -10.76
CA LEU A 34 -8.76 -13.55 -10.76
C LEU A 34 -9.64 -14.44 -9.88
N THR A 35 -9.08 -15.50 -9.31
CA THR A 35 -9.82 -16.39 -8.39
C THR A 35 -10.09 -15.66 -7.08
N VAL A 36 -11.32 -15.74 -6.61
CA VAL A 36 -11.72 -15.14 -5.33
C VAL A 36 -11.42 -16.11 -4.19
N PHE A 37 -10.74 -15.65 -3.18
CA PHE A 37 -10.36 -16.41 -1.98
C PHE A 37 -11.12 -15.91 -0.75
N GLU A 38 -10.55 -16.08 0.43
CA GLU A 38 -11.16 -15.63 1.68
C GLU A 38 -11.48 -14.13 1.66
N ASP A 39 -12.51 -13.74 2.36
CA ASP A 39 -13.00 -12.36 2.46
C ASP A 39 -13.39 -11.73 1.12
N ASN A 40 -13.64 -12.57 0.11
CA ASN A 40 -14.01 -12.14 -1.25
C ASN A 40 -12.90 -11.34 -1.96
N TRP A 41 -11.64 -11.61 -1.64
CA TRP A 41 -10.49 -10.97 -2.28
C TRP A 41 -9.81 -11.90 -3.28
N SER A 42 -9.43 -11.35 -4.43
CA SER A 42 -8.53 -12.00 -5.38
C SER A 42 -7.11 -11.42 -5.24
N ILE A 43 -6.13 -12.09 -5.85
CA ILE A 43 -4.76 -11.57 -5.90
C ILE A 43 -4.74 -10.23 -6.65
N ARG A 44 -5.51 -10.13 -7.74
CA ARG A 44 -5.69 -8.87 -8.46
C ARG A 44 -6.16 -7.75 -7.53
N ASP A 45 -7.15 -8.03 -6.69
CA ASP A 45 -7.70 -7.07 -5.73
C ASP A 45 -6.63 -6.56 -4.77
N VAL A 46 -5.75 -7.44 -4.33
CA VAL A 46 -4.66 -7.05 -3.41
C VAL A 46 -3.75 -6.02 -4.06
N LEU A 47 -3.36 -6.20 -5.32
CA LEU A 47 -2.49 -5.23 -6.00
C LEU A 47 -3.18 -3.89 -6.22
N VAL A 48 -4.45 -3.90 -6.60
CA VAL A 48 -5.25 -2.68 -6.74
C VAL A 48 -5.36 -1.95 -5.40
N HIS A 49 -5.57 -2.71 -4.32
CA HIS A 49 -5.62 -2.19 -2.96
C HIS A 49 -4.29 -1.55 -2.53
N LEU A 50 -3.17 -2.22 -2.78
CA LEU A 50 -1.84 -1.66 -2.46
C LEU A 50 -1.60 -0.33 -3.15
N ALA A 51 -1.88 -0.27 -4.46
CA ALA A 51 -1.71 0.95 -5.23
C ALA A 51 -2.58 2.08 -4.68
N HIS A 52 -3.82 1.76 -4.34
CA HIS A 52 -4.76 2.75 -3.81
C HIS A 52 -4.32 3.30 -2.45
N TRP A 53 -3.85 2.46 -1.54
CA TRP A 53 -3.41 2.91 -0.22
C TRP A 53 -2.12 3.73 -0.28
N ILE A 54 -1.25 3.44 -1.24
CA ILE A 54 -0.11 4.33 -1.53
C ILE A 54 -0.61 5.71 -1.95
N ASP A 55 -1.59 5.76 -2.84
CA ASP A 55 -2.15 7.04 -3.31
C ASP A 55 -2.86 7.79 -2.18
N LEU A 56 -3.53 7.08 -1.27
CA LEU A 56 -4.10 7.71 -0.07
C LEU A 56 -3.01 8.36 0.78
N PHE A 57 -1.93 7.64 1.05
CA PHE A 57 -0.81 8.19 1.82
C PHE A 57 -0.22 9.44 1.14
N LEU A 58 0.03 9.37 -0.16
CA LEU A 58 0.56 10.50 -0.91
C LEU A 58 -0.39 11.71 -0.84
N GLY A 59 -1.69 11.45 -0.89
CA GLY A 59 -2.71 12.49 -0.75
C GLY A 59 -2.74 13.11 0.64
N TRP A 60 -2.70 12.29 1.70
CA TRP A 60 -2.65 12.80 3.08
C TRP A 60 -1.43 13.68 3.29
N HIS A 61 -0.28 13.22 2.82
CA HIS A 61 0.97 13.99 2.95
C HIS A 61 0.88 15.31 2.19
N ALA A 62 0.45 15.29 0.94
CA ALA A 62 0.33 16.50 0.12
C ALA A 62 -0.66 17.49 0.71
N ASP A 63 -1.83 17.03 1.14
CA ASP A 63 -2.87 17.89 1.73
C ASP A 63 -2.39 18.51 3.05
N GLY A 64 -1.74 17.72 3.89
CA GLY A 64 -1.17 18.21 5.14
C GLY A 64 -0.11 19.27 4.90
N GLN A 65 0.79 19.06 3.95
CA GLN A 65 1.82 20.04 3.62
C GLN A 65 1.23 21.33 3.06
N ALA A 66 0.11 21.23 2.33
CA ALA A 66 -0.59 22.41 1.80
C ALA A 66 -1.46 23.12 2.84
N GLY A 67 -1.52 22.61 4.06
CA GLY A 67 -2.35 23.19 5.13
C GLY A 67 -3.84 22.88 4.98
N LYS A 68 -4.20 21.93 4.12
CA LYS A 68 -5.59 21.51 3.95
C LYS A 68 -6.01 20.51 5.02
N THR A 69 -7.31 20.44 5.27
CA THR A 69 -7.87 19.39 6.13
C THR A 69 -7.68 18.04 5.46
N VAL A 70 -7.14 17.08 6.21
CA VAL A 70 -6.91 15.73 5.70
C VAL A 70 -8.07 14.83 6.14
N ALA A 71 -8.73 14.17 5.18
CA ALA A 71 -9.78 13.21 5.46
C ALA A 71 -9.15 11.83 5.69
N PHE A 72 -9.12 11.36 6.94
CA PHE A 72 -8.59 10.06 7.33
C PHE A 72 -9.70 9.04 7.56
N PRO A 73 -9.65 7.86 6.93
CA PRO A 73 -8.73 7.46 5.86
C PRO A 73 -9.08 8.06 4.50
N ALA A 74 -10.35 8.45 4.32
CA ALA A 74 -10.86 9.01 3.07
C ALA A 74 -12.14 9.80 3.35
N PRO A 75 -12.56 10.72 2.47
CA PRO A 75 -13.81 11.46 2.65
C PRO A 75 -15.02 10.53 2.84
N GLY A 76 -15.79 10.77 3.90
CA GLY A 76 -16.99 10.00 4.20
C GLY A 76 -16.77 8.70 4.98
N TYR A 77 -15.52 8.36 5.33
CA TYR A 77 -15.20 7.13 6.06
C TYR A 77 -14.34 7.44 7.28
N LYS A 78 -14.53 6.62 8.34
CA LYS A 78 -13.73 6.66 9.56
C LYS A 78 -12.83 5.42 9.62
N TRP A 79 -11.82 5.44 10.49
CA TRP A 79 -10.89 4.31 10.65
C TRP A 79 -11.59 3.00 11.02
N ASN A 80 -12.68 3.04 11.77
CA ASN A 80 -13.44 1.82 12.11
C ASN A 80 -14.31 1.32 10.95
N GLN A 81 -14.28 1.97 9.79
CA GLN A 81 -15.04 1.61 8.59
C GLN A 81 -14.14 1.11 7.46
N LEU A 82 -12.90 0.72 7.76
CA LEU A 82 -11.93 0.30 6.73
C LEU A 82 -12.41 -0.89 5.91
N LYS A 83 -13.05 -1.86 6.55
CA LYS A 83 -13.58 -3.03 5.82
C LYS A 83 -14.60 -2.61 4.77
N ALA A 84 -15.54 -1.75 5.16
CA ALA A 84 -16.55 -1.21 4.24
C ALA A 84 -15.91 -0.36 3.14
N TYR A 85 -14.96 0.50 3.51
CA TYR A 85 -14.25 1.34 2.55
C TYR A 85 -13.54 0.51 1.49
N ASN A 86 -12.79 -0.51 1.92
CA ASN A 86 -12.05 -1.37 0.99
C ASN A 86 -13.00 -2.14 0.07
N ALA A 87 -14.11 -2.66 0.62
CA ALA A 87 -15.12 -3.38 -0.18
C ALA A 87 -15.76 -2.46 -1.23
N ASP A 88 -16.14 -1.25 -0.83
CA ASP A 88 -16.75 -0.27 -1.75
C ASP A 88 -15.76 0.13 -2.84
N PHE A 89 -14.51 0.35 -2.47
CA PHE A 89 -13.46 0.67 -3.44
C PHE A 89 -13.27 -0.46 -4.45
N LEU A 90 -13.10 -1.69 -3.99
CA LEU A 90 -12.88 -2.84 -4.87
C LEU A 90 -14.07 -3.10 -5.79
N ALA A 91 -15.29 -2.88 -5.32
CA ALA A 91 -16.49 -3.00 -6.14
C ALA A 91 -16.44 -2.05 -7.35
N ARG A 92 -15.88 -0.86 -7.17
CA ARG A 92 -15.69 0.11 -8.27
C ARG A 92 -14.54 -0.24 -9.20
N GLN A 93 -13.70 -1.21 -8.84
CA GLN A 93 -12.53 -1.61 -9.61
C GLN A 93 -12.69 -2.97 -10.29
N ALA A 94 -13.92 -3.46 -10.42
CA ALA A 94 -14.22 -4.80 -10.91
C ALA A 94 -13.69 -5.05 -12.34
N ASP A 95 -13.58 -4.01 -13.16
CA ASP A 95 -13.14 -4.12 -14.56
C ASP A 95 -11.62 -4.05 -14.75
N VAL A 96 -10.85 -3.89 -13.67
CA VAL A 96 -9.40 -3.79 -13.76
C VAL A 96 -8.80 -5.17 -14.08
N SER A 97 -8.04 -5.28 -15.16
CA SER A 97 -7.38 -6.52 -15.55
C SER A 97 -6.20 -6.84 -14.62
N TRP A 98 -5.71 -8.09 -14.68
CA TRP A 98 -4.52 -8.49 -13.94
C TRP A 98 -3.30 -7.67 -14.37
N GLU A 99 -3.13 -7.46 -15.68
CA GLU A 99 -2.03 -6.65 -16.22
C GLU A 99 -2.11 -5.20 -15.73
N GLU A 100 -3.31 -4.63 -15.75
CA GLU A 100 -3.50 -3.27 -15.26
C GLU A 100 -3.24 -3.16 -13.77
N ALA A 101 -3.66 -4.14 -12.98
CA ALA A 101 -3.39 -4.19 -11.55
C ALA A 101 -1.87 -4.18 -11.27
N GLN A 102 -1.11 -4.98 -11.99
CA GLN A 102 0.35 -5.01 -11.89
C GLN A 102 0.97 -3.67 -12.25
N THR A 103 0.51 -3.05 -13.33
CA THR A 103 0.99 -1.74 -13.79
C THR A 103 0.69 -0.66 -12.75
N ARG A 104 -0.53 -0.63 -12.22
CA ARG A 104 -0.93 0.34 -11.18
C ARG A 104 -0.06 0.22 -9.94
N PHE A 105 0.20 -1.02 -9.51
CA PHE A 105 1.04 -1.24 -8.34
C PHE A 105 2.47 -0.77 -8.58
N ALA A 106 3.08 -1.13 -9.71
CA ALA A 106 4.44 -0.71 -10.04
C ALA A 106 4.56 0.82 -10.11
N GLN A 107 3.59 1.49 -10.72
CA GLN A 107 3.56 2.94 -10.82
C GLN A 107 3.37 3.61 -9.47
N ALA A 108 2.49 3.06 -8.63
CA ALA A 108 2.27 3.58 -7.28
C ALA A 108 3.53 3.44 -6.43
N HIS A 109 4.21 2.29 -6.50
CA HIS A 109 5.47 2.11 -5.80
C HIS A 109 6.53 3.13 -6.26
N ALA A 110 6.62 3.38 -7.55
CA ALA A 110 7.55 4.38 -8.09
C ALA A 110 7.25 5.78 -7.53
N ARG A 111 5.99 6.17 -7.46
CA ARG A 111 5.58 7.44 -6.88
C ARG A 111 5.90 7.52 -5.38
N TRP A 112 5.64 6.44 -4.65
CA TRP A 112 5.97 6.34 -3.23
C TRP A 112 7.48 6.55 -3.03
N ARG A 113 8.27 5.82 -3.81
CA ARG A 113 9.74 5.86 -3.67
C ARG A 113 10.29 7.25 -4.03
N GLU A 114 9.78 7.86 -5.07
CA GLU A 114 10.17 9.21 -5.46
C GLU A 114 9.85 10.22 -4.36
N ARG A 115 8.66 10.15 -3.75
CA ARG A 115 8.27 11.02 -2.66
C ARG A 115 9.20 10.86 -1.46
N VAL A 116 9.42 9.64 -1.02
CA VAL A 116 10.28 9.35 0.14
C VAL A 116 11.73 9.77 -0.14
N ALA A 117 12.25 9.46 -1.32
CA ALA A 117 13.61 9.85 -1.69
C ALA A 117 13.81 11.37 -1.73
N GLY A 118 12.75 12.11 -2.05
CA GLY A 118 12.78 13.58 -2.08
C GLY A 118 12.67 14.26 -0.72
N LEU A 119 12.34 13.52 0.34
CA LEU A 119 12.25 14.06 1.71
C LEU A 119 13.53 13.75 2.47
N ASP A 120 13.97 14.69 3.33
CA ASP A 120 15.14 14.45 4.15
C ASP A 120 14.77 13.71 5.45
N GLN A 121 15.78 13.36 6.23
CA GLN A 121 15.59 12.63 7.49
C GLN A 121 14.65 13.37 8.44
N ALA A 122 14.80 14.68 8.57
CA ALA A 122 13.97 15.48 9.48
C ALA A 122 12.52 15.52 9.01
N ALA A 123 12.28 15.67 7.71
CA ALA A 123 10.92 15.66 7.15
C ALA A 123 10.21 14.32 7.38
N LEU A 124 10.97 13.22 7.37
CA LEU A 124 10.41 11.88 7.57
C LEU A 124 10.18 11.54 9.05
N TYR A 125 11.10 11.92 9.94
CA TYR A 125 11.12 11.35 11.29
C TYR A 125 11.19 12.32 12.45
N ALA A 126 11.38 13.63 12.22
CA ALA A 126 11.58 14.57 13.33
C ALA A 126 10.29 14.91 14.09
N LYS A 127 9.15 14.87 13.41
CA LYS A 127 7.85 15.27 13.97
C LYS A 127 6.73 14.38 13.45
N PRO A 128 5.57 14.36 14.12
CA PRO A 128 4.37 13.74 13.53
C PRO A 128 4.07 14.33 12.16
N MET A 129 3.47 13.54 11.29
CA MET A 129 3.11 13.99 9.94
C MET A 129 2.14 15.17 10.03
N LYS A 130 2.46 16.25 9.31
CA LYS A 130 1.61 17.44 9.27
C LYS A 130 0.23 17.06 8.68
N GLY A 131 -0.82 17.45 9.36
CA GLY A 131 -2.19 17.09 8.98
C GLY A 131 -2.62 15.72 9.47
N GLY A 132 -1.74 14.95 10.08
CA GLY A 132 -2.07 13.65 10.64
C GLY A 132 -2.93 13.74 11.89
N ASN A 133 -3.58 12.64 12.23
CA ASN A 133 -4.49 12.57 13.38
C ASN A 133 -3.91 11.79 14.57
N ASN A 134 -2.62 11.48 14.54
CA ASN A 134 -1.91 10.80 15.62
C ASN A 134 -0.44 11.25 15.67
N ASN A 135 0.36 10.57 16.50
CA ASN A 135 1.78 10.90 16.68
C ASN A 135 2.73 10.24 15.67
N TRP A 136 2.20 9.56 14.67
CA TRP A 136 3.04 8.91 13.68
C TRP A 136 3.76 9.92 12.78
N THR A 137 5.04 9.68 12.56
CA THR A 137 5.84 10.47 11.63
C THR A 137 5.44 10.16 10.19
N THR A 138 5.83 11.02 9.26
CA THR A 138 5.64 10.77 7.83
C THR A 138 6.28 9.45 7.41
N GLY A 139 7.49 9.16 7.89
CA GLY A 139 8.18 7.90 7.62
C GLY A 139 7.41 6.68 8.11
N ARG A 140 6.77 6.77 9.28
CA ARG A 140 5.94 5.69 9.82
C ARG A 140 4.71 5.43 8.95
N TRP A 141 4.03 6.49 8.52
CA TRP A 141 2.90 6.37 7.60
C TRP A 141 3.31 5.80 6.25
N ALA A 142 4.45 6.26 5.73
CA ALA A 142 5.00 5.76 4.47
C ALA A 142 5.31 4.26 4.56
N GLU A 143 5.89 3.81 5.66
CA GLU A 143 6.18 2.39 5.87
C GLU A 143 4.91 1.55 5.95
N ALA A 144 3.91 2.04 6.66
CA ALA A 144 2.62 1.34 6.79
C ALA A 144 1.93 1.18 5.43
N ALA A 145 1.96 2.22 4.59
CA ALA A 145 1.35 2.19 3.25
C ALA A 145 2.17 1.42 2.22
N GLY A 146 3.47 1.26 2.43
CA GLY A 146 4.41 0.63 1.51
C GLY A 146 4.90 -0.74 2.00
N PRO A 147 6.14 -0.82 2.52
CA PRO A 147 6.79 -2.12 2.83
C PRO A 147 5.98 -3.05 3.73
N SER A 148 5.28 -2.52 4.74
CA SER A 148 4.44 -3.34 5.62
C SER A 148 3.28 -3.98 4.87
N HIS A 149 2.62 -3.22 3.99
CA HIS A 149 1.57 -3.76 3.11
C HIS A 149 2.13 -4.79 2.13
N TYR A 150 3.32 -4.54 1.57
CA TYR A 150 3.95 -5.49 0.63
C TYR A 150 4.19 -6.83 1.30
N ARG A 151 4.64 -6.82 2.55
CA ARG A 151 4.89 -8.04 3.34
C ARG A 151 3.60 -8.82 3.56
N SER A 152 2.54 -8.13 3.95
CA SER A 152 1.22 -8.74 4.13
C SER A 152 0.65 -9.30 2.83
N ALA A 153 0.80 -8.56 1.73
CA ALA A 153 0.35 -9.00 0.41
C ALA A 153 1.09 -10.24 -0.06
N ALA A 154 2.41 -10.31 0.11
CA ALA A 154 3.19 -11.48 -0.26
C ALA A 154 2.73 -12.72 0.51
N LYS A 155 2.45 -12.57 1.81
CA LYS A 155 1.93 -13.66 2.64
C LYS A 155 0.57 -14.15 2.13
N PHE A 156 -0.33 -13.23 1.83
CA PHE A 156 -1.66 -13.56 1.30
C PHE A 156 -1.56 -14.29 -0.05
N ILE A 157 -0.76 -13.77 -0.97
CA ILE A 157 -0.60 -14.35 -2.30
C ILE A 157 -0.02 -15.76 -2.21
N ARG A 158 0.99 -15.99 -1.37
CA ARG A 158 1.55 -17.33 -1.16
C ARG A 158 0.51 -18.30 -0.63
N ALA A 159 -0.34 -17.86 0.29
CA ALA A 159 -1.43 -18.68 0.80
C ALA A 159 -2.44 -19.03 -0.29
N CYS A 160 -2.79 -18.08 -1.14
CA CYS A 160 -3.68 -18.31 -2.28
C CYS A 160 -3.09 -19.33 -3.27
N LEU A 161 -1.81 -19.18 -3.59
CA LEU A 161 -1.14 -20.09 -4.52
C LEU A 161 -1.06 -21.51 -3.98
N ARG A 162 -0.90 -21.69 -2.66
CA ARG A 162 -0.96 -23.02 -2.04
C ARG A 162 -2.35 -23.65 -2.17
N GLN A 163 -3.41 -22.87 -2.05
CA GLN A 163 -4.79 -23.37 -2.23
C GLN A 163 -5.03 -23.81 -3.67
N VAL A 164 -4.53 -23.07 -4.64
CA VAL A 164 -4.70 -23.40 -6.06
C VAL A 164 -3.91 -24.66 -6.42
N ALA A 165 -2.74 -24.88 -5.81
CA ALA A 165 -1.89 -26.03 -6.06
C ALA A 165 -2.38 -27.31 -5.37
N ALA A 166 -3.29 -27.21 -4.42
CA ALA A 166 -3.80 -28.36 -3.63
C ALA A 166 -4.82 -29.19 -4.42
#